data_a2ad7edeb80b9ed68d930a68815fe233
#
_entry.id   a2ad7edeb80b9ed68d930a68815fe233
#
_cell.length_a   1.000
_cell.length_b   1.000
_cell.length_c   1.000
_cell.angle_alpha   90.00
_cell.angle_beta   90.00
_cell.angle_gamma   90.00
#
_symmetry.space_group_name_H-M   'P 1'
#
loop_
_entity.id
_entity.type
_entity.pdbx_description
1 polymer ?
#
loop_
_entity_poly.entity_id
_entity_poly.type
_entity_poly.pdbx_seq_one_letter_code
_entity_poly.pdbx_strand_id
1 'polypeptide(L)'
;MKIGLISDTRVPGGAKEVPREVIRAFDGVDLILHAGGIHNSAVLDWLEKIAPVKAVGRVHGGQAERPTPLALESQDDPRVSEQQVIHLVGHEIGMVNNLDLEYFSDDIFPGVIEASHLPHGTLTSLLENFFSTKVDIVVFGRTLYHMIEEHEGILFINPGSPSLPKNLMKLGNVAILELSPAIRDARIIDLVDFQ
;
A
#
# COMPACT_ATOMS: atom_id res chain seq x y z
N MET A 1 0.78 12.88 -13.25
CA MET A 1 1.54 11.68 -12.88
C MET A 1 0.55 10.60 -12.52
N LYS A 2 0.73 9.39 -13.07
CA LYS A 2 -0.14 8.24 -12.82
C LYS A 2 0.64 7.21 -12.01
N ILE A 3 0.12 6.80 -10.87
CA ILE A 3 0.81 5.92 -9.92
C ILE A 3 -0.01 4.65 -9.73
N GLY A 4 0.62 3.49 -9.89
CA GLY A 4 0.05 2.20 -9.54
C GLY A 4 0.22 1.91 -8.05
N LEU A 5 -0.84 1.56 -7.35
CA LEU A 5 -0.82 1.20 -5.94
C LEU A 5 -1.17 -0.28 -5.79
N ILE A 6 -0.35 -1.02 -5.06
CA ILE A 6 -0.52 -2.44 -4.81
C ILE A 6 -0.06 -2.78 -3.40
N SER A 7 -0.70 -3.75 -2.76
CA SER A 7 -0.24 -4.29 -1.48
C SER A 7 -0.57 -5.79 -1.37
N ASP A 8 0.01 -6.43 -0.38
CA ASP A 8 -0.32 -7.80 0.03
C ASP A 8 -0.31 -8.81 -1.13
N THR A 9 0.72 -8.74 -1.95
CA THR A 9 0.97 -9.68 -3.05
C THR A 9 1.22 -11.10 -2.54
N ARG A 10 1.90 -11.24 -1.38
CA ARG A 10 2.10 -12.50 -0.65
C ARG A 10 2.62 -13.64 -1.51
N VAL A 11 3.49 -13.36 -2.46
CA VAL A 11 4.09 -14.35 -3.37
C VAL A 11 5.47 -14.78 -2.82
N PRO A 12 5.76 -16.09 -2.71
CA PRO A 12 4.82 -17.22 -2.72
C PRO A 12 4.10 -17.29 -1.37
N GLY A 13 3.00 -17.97 -1.27
CA GLY A 13 2.26 -18.15 -0.02
C GLY A 13 0.79 -17.79 -0.16
N GLY A 14 0.48 -16.56 -0.59
CA GLY A 14 -0.87 -16.15 -0.96
C GLY A 14 -1.20 -16.52 -2.40
N ALA A 15 -0.22 -16.44 -3.29
CA ALA A 15 -0.30 -16.79 -4.70
C ALA A 15 1.03 -17.40 -5.16
N LYS A 16 1.06 -18.05 -6.34
CA LYS A 16 2.29 -18.55 -6.94
C LYS A 16 3.09 -17.44 -7.64
N GLU A 17 2.37 -16.50 -8.22
CA GLU A 17 2.90 -15.35 -8.96
C GLU A 17 1.94 -14.16 -8.84
N VAL A 18 2.41 -12.97 -9.16
CA VAL A 18 1.54 -11.79 -9.28
C VAL A 18 0.62 -11.99 -10.49
N PRO A 19 -0.69 -11.73 -10.36
CA PRO A 19 -1.64 -11.87 -11.47
C PRO A 19 -1.22 -11.03 -12.67
N ARG A 20 -1.30 -11.61 -13.87
CA ARG A 20 -0.90 -10.93 -15.12
C ARG A 20 -1.77 -9.72 -15.45
N GLU A 21 -2.97 -9.70 -14.93
CA GLU A 21 -3.93 -8.62 -15.03
C GLU A 21 -3.38 -7.30 -14.46
N VAL A 22 -2.47 -7.38 -13.49
CA VAL A 22 -1.76 -6.21 -12.94
C VAL A 22 -0.96 -5.47 -14.02
N ILE A 23 -0.39 -6.18 -15.02
CA ILE A 23 0.33 -5.54 -16.13
C ILE A 23 -0.60 -4.62 -16.90
N ARG A 24 -1.82 -5.07 -17.18
CA ARG A 24 -2.82 -4.29 -17.93
C ARG A 24 -3.38 -3.16 -17.08
N ALA A 25 -3.66 -3.44 -15.79
CA ALA A 25 -4.16 -2.44 -14.85
C ALA A 25 -3.16 -1.28 -14.65
N PHE A 26 -1.86 -1.58 -14.71
CA PHE A 26 -0.77 -0.61 -14.54
C PHE A 26 -0.19 -0.11 -15.87
N ASP A 27 -0.88 -0.31 -16.98
CA ASP A 27 -0.44 0.25 -18.25
C ASP A 27 -0.35 1.78 -18.20
N GLY A 28 0.83 2.30 -18.55
CA GLY A 28 1.13 3.73 -18.58
C GLY A 28 1.23 4.39 -17.19
N VAL A 29 1.51 3.64 -16.10
CA VAL A 29 1.88 4.25 -14.82
C VAL A 29 3.34 4.73 -14.84
N ASP A 30 3.60 5.84 -14.15
CA ASP A 30 4.93 6.45 -14.04
C ASP A 30 5.75 5.85 -12.88
N LEU A 31 5.06 5.32 -11.86
CA LEU A 31 5.63 4.81 -10.62
C LEU A 31 4.69 3.76 -10.03
N ILE A 32 5.23 2.78 -9.34
CA ILE A 32 4.47 1.82 -8.54
C ILE A 32 4.83 2.00 -7.06
N LEU A 33 3.83 2.12 -6.20
CA LEU A 33 3.97 2.10 -4.75
C LEU A 33 3.42 0.77 -4.21
N HIS A 34 4.28 -0.02 -3.57
CA HIS A 34 3.90 -1.28 -2.96
C HIS A 34 3.79 -1.11 -1.44
N ALA A 35 2.57 -1.09 -0.93
CA ALA A 35 2.28 -0.85 0.50
C ALA A 35 2.42 -2.11 1.38
N GLY A 36 3.39 -2.96 1.06
CA GLY A 36 3.80 -4.08 1.93
C GLY A 36 3.05 -5.39 1.70
N GLY A 37 3.34 -6.37 2.56
CA GLY A 37 2.89 -7.75 2.35
C GLY A 37 3.68 -8.46 1.24
N ILE A 38 4.96 -8.10 1.11
CA ILE A 38 5.92 -8.67 0.18
C ILE A 38 6.59 -9.87 0.87
N HIS A 39 6.52 -11.03 0.26
CA HIS A 39 7.17 -12.23 0.78
C HIS A 39 8.46 -12.58 0.05
N ASN A 40 8.69 -12.02 -1.15
CA ASN A 40 9.87 -12.25 -1.96
C ASN A 40 10.17 -11.01 -2.81
N SER A 41 11.42 -10.57 -2.83
CA SER A 41 11.90 -9.42 -3.62
C SER A 41 11.69 -9.59 -5.13
N ALA A 42 11.63 -10.82 -5.64
CA ALA A 42 11.31 -11.09 -7.03
C ALA A 42 9.96 -10.48 -7.49
N VAL A 43 9.04 -10.21 -6.55
CA VAL A 43 7.81 -9.46 -6.83
C VAL A 43 8.14 -8.04 -7.28
N LEU A 44 9.08 -7.40 -6.62
CA LEU A 44 9.49 -6.02 -6.95
C LEU A 44 10.20 -5.98 -8.31
N ASP A 45 11.06 -6.97 -8.60
CA ASP A 45 11.73 -7.11 -9.91
C ASP A 45 10.73 -7.35 -11.03
N TRP A 46 9.63 -8.05 -10.73
CA TRP A 46 8.56 -8.27 -11.69
C TRP A 46 7.78 -6.98 -11.95
N LEU A 47 7.42 -6.24 -10.90
CA LEU A 47 6.73 -4.96 -11.00
C LEU A 47 7.59 -3.89 -11.69
N GLU A 48 8.91 -3.89 -11.45
CA GLU A 48 9.84 -2.93 -12.03
C GLU A 48 9.98 -3.03 -13.56
N LYS A 49 9.54 -4.16 -14.15
CA LYS A 49 9.41 -4.28 -15.62
C LYS A 49 8.26 -3.43 -16.18
N ILE A 50 7.33 -2.98 -15.32
CA ILE A 50 6.21 -2.11 -15.71
C ILE A 50 6.61 -0.66 -15.49
N ALA A 51 7.05 -0.30 -14.28
CA ALA A 51 7.49 1.04 -13.90
C ALA A 51 8.41 0.97 -12.67
N PRO A 52 9.19 2.02 -12.36
CA PRO A 52 9.96 2.11 -11.13
C PRO A 52 9.12 1.78 -9.90
N VAL A 53 9.71 1.12 -8.89
CA VAL A 53 9.01 0.66 -7.69
C VAL A 53 9.59 1.31 -6.44
N LYS A 54 8.72 1.77 -5.53
CA LYS A 54 9.03 2.03 -4.13
C LYS A 54 8.13 1.15 -3.26
N ALA A 55 8.68 0.61 -2.18
CA ALA A 55 7.96 -0.36 -1.38
C ALA A 55 8.16 -0.13 0.12
N VAL A 56 7.19 -0.54 0.90
CA VAL A 56 7.32 -0.65 2.35
C VAL A 56 7.11 -2.08 2.80
N GLY A 57 7.73 -2.44 3.91
CA GLY A 57 7.61 -3.76 4.48
C GLY A 57 8.39 -3.85 5.79
N ARG A 58 8.13 -4.89 6.57
CA ARG A 58 8.97 -5.14 7.73
C ARG A 58 10.36 -5.56 7.27
N VAL A 59 11.33 -4.73 7.57
CA VAL A 59 12.73 -5.16 7.64
C VAL A 59 12.82 -5.97 8.95
N HIS A 60 12.74 -7.28 8.88
CA HIS A 60 12.76 -8.12 10.07
C HIS A 60 14.13 -8.10 10.74
N GLY A 61 14.32 -7.13 11.64
CA GLY A 61 15.39 -7.13 12.64
C GLY A 61 14.93 -7.51 14.05
N GLY A 62 13.66 -7.86 14.28
CA GLY A 62 13.09 -8.16 15.58
C GLY A 62 12.32 -9.47 15.59
N GLN A 63 12.78 -10.43 16.41
CA GLN A 63 12.11 -11.61 16.97
C GLN A 63 10.78 -12.01 16.25
N ALA A 64 10.87 -12.47 15.02
CA ALA A 64 9.85 -13.33 14.46
C ALA A 64 9.99 -14.69 15.18
N GLU A 65 8.94 -15.16 15.84
CA GLU A 65 8.93 -16.44 16.56
C GLU A 65 9.25 -17.66 15.67
N ARG A 66 9.33 -17.49 14.36
CA ARG A 66 9.92 -18.43 13.39
C ARG A 66 10.46 -17.64 12.18
N PRO A 67 11.79 -17.62 11.95
CA PRO A 67 12.32 -17.12 10.68
C PRO A 67 11.83 -18.04 9.56
N THR A 68 10.90 -17.56 8.74
CA THR A 68 10.63 -18.23 7.47
C THR A 68 11.75 -17.84 6.50
N PRO A 69 12.25 -18.76 5.66
CA PRO A 69 13.29 -18.46 4.67
C PRO A 69 12.94 -17.26 3.77
N LEU A 70 11.65 -16.98 3.61
CA LEU A 70 11.07 -15.89 2.82
C LEU A 70 11.24 -14.50 3.44
N ALA A 71 11.41 -14.42 4.78
CA ALA A 71 11.61 -13.14 5.47
C ALA A 71 13.04 -12.59 5.32
N LEU A 72 13.99 -13.42 4.87
CA LEU A 72 15.41 -13.05 4.73
C LEU A 72 15.73 -12.38 3.37
N GLU A 73 14.91 -12.61 2.34
CA GLU A 73 15.22 -12.16 0.98
C GLU A 73 14.86 -10.69 0.71
N SER A 74 14.05 -10.04 1.55
CA SER A 74 13.68 -8.62 1.39
C SER A 74 14.42 -7.66 2.31
N GLN A 75 15.28 -8.16 3.21
CA GLN A 75 15.93 -7.35 4.25
C GLN A 75 16.93 -6.33 3.71
N ASP A 76 17.52 -6.59 2.54
CA ASP A 76 18.56 -5.74 1.94
C ASP A 76 18.14 -5.09 0.61
N ASP A 77 16.85 -5.11 0.28
CA ASP A 77 16.39 -4.49 -0.96
C ASP A 77 16.30 -2.97 -0.77
N PRO A 78 17.06 -2.17 -1.53
CA PRO A 78 17.11 -0.71 -1.37
C PRO A 78 15.78 -0.01 -1.72
N ARG A 79 14.83 -0.72 -2.34
CA ARG A 79 13.49 -0.21 -2.65
C ARG A 79 12.55 -0.29 -1.44
N VAL A 80 12.92 -1.07 -0.40
CA VAL A 80 12.07 -1.39 0.75
C VAL A 80 12.52 -0.64 2.00
N SER A 81 11.59 0.01 2.68
CA SER A 81 11.78 0.60 4.02
C SER A 81 10.59 0.25 4.90
N GLU A 82 10.69 0.43 6.22
CA GLU A 82 9.54 0.20 7.11
C GLU A 82 8.40 1.17 6.84
N GLN A 83 8.74 2.43 6.59
CA GLN A 83 7.85 3.48 6.12
C GLN A 83 8.59 4.42 5.17
N GLN A 84 7.87 5.12 4.32
CA GLN A 84 8.40 6.14 3.43
C GLN A 84 7.51 7.37 3.43
N VAL A 85 8.13 8.55 3.33
CA VAL A 85 7.44 9.77 2.92
C VAL A 85 8.00 10.16 1.56
N ILE A 86 7.12 10.36 0.59
CA ILE A 86 7.49 10.56 -0.82
C ILE A 86 6.88 11.87 -1.29
N HIS A 87 7.73 12.82 -1.66
CA HIS A 87 7.29 14.08 -2.25
C HIS A 87 7.11 13.94 -3.76
N LEU A 88 5.88 14.07 -4.24
CA LEU A 88 5.54 13.97 -5.67
C LEU A 88 4.53 15.04 -6.07
N VAL A 89 4.87 15.82 -7.07
CA VAL A 89 3.96 16.79 -7.74
C VAL A 89 3.28 17.76 -6.75
N GLY A 90 3.97 18.09 -5.64
CA GLY A 90 3.45 19.02 -4.63
C GLY A 90 2.62 18.34 -3.53
N HIS A 91 2.58 17.00 -3.49
CA HIS A 91 1.93 16.19 -2.46
C HIS A 91 2.95 15.44 -1.61
N GLU A 92 2.64 15.26 -0.33
CA GLU A 92 3.40 14.46 0.62
C GLU A 92 2.67 13.15 0.88
N ILE A 93 3.20 12.05 0.32
CA ILE A 93 2.62 10.72 0.43
C ILE A 93 3.31 9.96 1.56
N GLY A 94 2.61 9.71 2.65
CA GLY A 94 3.03 8.77 3.68
C GLY A 94 2.67 7.33 3.24
N MET A 95 3.66 6.43 3.22
CA MET A 95 3.43 5.03 2.87
C MET A 95 3.92 4.12 3.99
N VAL A 96 3.10 3.14 4.37
CA VAL A 96 3.38 2.15 5.40
C VAL A 96 2.59 0.86 5.13
N ASN A 97 3.06 -0.29 5.62
CA ASN A 97 2.26 -1.52 5.50
C ASN A 97 1.11 -1.55 6.51
N ASN A 98 1.42 -1.31 7.78
CA ASN A 98 0.42 -1.26 8.85
C ASN A 98 0.29 0.17 9.38
N LEU A 99 -0.86 0.79 9.17
CA LEU A 99 -1.17 2.10 9.72
C LEU A 99 -1.68 1.93 11.16
N ASP A 100 -0.72 1.80 12.08
CA ASP A 100 -0.97 1.62 13.51
C ASP A 100 -0.96 2.99 14.20
N LEU A 101 -2.13 3.58 14.33
CA LEU A 101 -2.32 4.90 14.95
C LEU A 101 -2.89 4.75 16.36
N GLU A 102 -2.34 5.52 17.29
CA GLU A 102 -2.93 5.68 18.64
C GLU A 102 -4.43 6.02 18.50
N TYR A 103 -5.26 5.55 19.42
CA TYR A 103 -6.74 5.60 19.42
C TYR A 103 -7.45 4.58 18.52
N PHE A 104 -6.75 3.85 17.67
CA PHE A 104 -7.33 2.72 16.94
C PHE A 104 -6.79 1.43 17.54
N SER A 105 -7.67 0.62 18.14
CA SER A 105 -7.27 -0.66 18.78
C SER A 105 -7.03 -1.78 17.77
N ASP A 106 -7.50 -1.60 16.56
CA ASP A 106 -7.48 -2.60 15.49
C ASP A 106 -6.96 -1.98 14.18
N ASP A 107 -6.74 -2.85 13.18
CA ASP A 107 -6.40 -2.43 11.82
C ASP A 107 -7.48 -1.47 11.26
N ILE A 108 -7.08 -0.49 10.46
CA ILE A 108 -7.99 0.49 9.87
C ILE A 108 -8.68 -0.10 8.63
N PHE A 109 -9.93 -0.49 8.81
CA PHE A 109 -10.84 -0.93 7.74
C PHE A 109 -11.71 0.23 7.24
N PRO A 110 -12.39 0.07 6.09
CA PRO A 110 -13.34 1.08 5.61
C PRO A 110 -14.37 1.47 6.67
N GLY A 111 -14.56 2.78 6.86
CA GLY A 111 -15.49 3.37 7.84
C GLY A 111 -14.97 3.47 9.28
N VAL A 112 -13.82 2.88 9.61
CA VAL A 112 -13.27 2.90 10.99
C VAL A 112 -12.89 4.32 11.42
N ILE A 113 -12.30 5.11 10.52
CA ILE A 113 -11.90 6.49 10.83
C ILE A 113 -13.14 7.34 11.13
N GLU A 114 -14.18 7.26 10.29
CA GLU A 114 -15.43 7.99 10.51
C GLU A 114 -16.11 7.56 11.81
N ALA A 115 -16.17 6.25 12.08
CA ALA A 115 -16.80 5.70 13.27
C ALA A 115 -16.06 6.02 14.58
N SER A 116 -14.80 6.43 14.51
CA SER A 116 -13.99 6.78 15.69
C SER A 116 -14.44 8.08 16.36
N HIS A 117 -15.15 8.95 15.64
CA HIS A 117 -15.58 10.27 16.11
C HIS A 117 -14.48 11.10 16.77
N LEU A 118 -13.25 11.01 16.26
CA LEU A 118 -12.12 11.77 16.77
C LEU A 118 -12.39 13.28 16.67
N PRO A 119 -11.96 14.09 17.66
CA PRO A 119 -12.02 15.54 17.56
C PRO A 119 -11.24 16.02 16.33
N HIS A 120 -11.74 17.07 15.68
CA HIS A 120 -11.09 17.66 14.50
C HIS A 120 -9.63 18.05 14.78
N GLY A 121 -8.72 17.73 13.87
CA GLY A 121 -7.28 17.95 13.99
C GLY A 121 -6.52 16.83 14.71
N THR A 122 -7.22 15.90 15.36
CA THR A 122 -6.56 14.77 16.03
C THR A 122 -5.90 13.85 15.02
N LEU A 123 -6.60 13.48 13.96
CA LEU A 123 -6.08 12.59 12.92
C LEU A 123 -4.85 13.17 12.23
N THR A 124 -4.90 14.47 11.88
CA THR A 124 -3.74 15.19 11.33
C THR A 124 -2.54 15.14 12.27
N SER A 125 -2.75 15.37 13.56
CA SER A 125 -1.67 15.34 14.57
C SER A 125 -1.09 13.93 14.75
N LEU A 126 -1.93 12.89 14.75
CA LEU A 126 -1.48 11.50 14.82
C LEU A 126 -0.60 11.12 13.64
N LEU A 127 -1.00 11.50 12.42
CA LEU A 127 -0.23 11.22 11.21
C LEU A 127 1.08 12.02 11.17
N GLU A 128 1.07 13.29 11.60
CA GLU A 128 2.29 14.10 11.68
C GLU A 128 3.29 13.49 12.67
N ASN A 129 2.83 12.96 13.80
CA ASN A 129 3.67 12.23 14.74
C ASN A 129 4.17 10.90 14.15
N PHE A 130 3.29 10.15 13.49
CA PHE A 130 3.60 8.84 12.92
C PHE A 130 4.64 8.93 11.79
N PHE A 131 4.48 9.86 10.85
CA PHE A 131 5.38 10.06 9.72
C PHE A 131 6.52 11.06 10.00
N SER A 132 6.51 11.74 11.16
CA SER A 132 7.43 12.83 11.53
C SER A 132 7.38 14.03 10.57
N THR A 133 6.33 14.16 9.80
CA THR A 133 6.04 15.27 8.88
C THR A 133 4.57 15.27 8.51
N LYS A 134 4.10 16.39 7.95
CA LYS A 134 2.74 16.47 7.41
C LYS A 134 2.63 15.65 6.14
N VAL A 135 1.55 14.88 6.03
CA VAL A 135 1.17 14.15 4.81
C VAL A 135 -0.25 14.53 4.41
N ASP A 136 -0.52 14.57 3.12
CA ASP A 136 -1.85 14.82 2.58
C ASP A 136 -2.43 13.59 1.86
N ILE A 137 -1.61 12.56 1.67
CA ILE A 137 -2.01 11.25 1.16
C ILE A 137 -1.37 10.17 2.03
N VAL A 138 -2.14 9.16 2.41
CA VAL A 138 -1.66 7.98 3.14
C VAL A 138 -1.96 6.73 2.34
N VAL A 139 -0.93 5.97 1.97
CA VAL A 139 -1.05 4.68 1.28
C VAL A 139 -0.63 3.57 2.24
N PHE A 140 -1.50 2.61 2.47
CA PHE A 140 -1.24 1.52 3.41
C PHE A 140 -1.82 0.19 2.92
N GLY A 141 -1.47 -0.92 3.58
CA GLY A 141 -1.89 -2.27 3.18
C GLY A 141 -2.48 -3.07 4.34
N ARG A 142 -2.03 -4.34 4.49
CA ARG A 142 -2.27 -5.27 5.58
C ARG A 142 -3.68 -5.84 5.69
N THR A 143 -4.73 -5.00 5.61
CA THR A 143 -6.11 -5.44 5.86
C THR A 143 -6.69 -6.30 4.73
N LEU A 144 -6.12 -6.24 3.52
CA LEU A 144 -6.59 -6.87 2.28
C LEU A 144 -7.90 -6.28 1.74
N TYR A 145 -8.50 -5.33 2.45
CA TYR A 145 -9.70 -4.63 2.03
C TYR A 145 -9.31 -3.32 1.36
N HIS A 146 -9.77 -3.12 0.14
CA HIS A 146 -9.57 -1.85 -0.53
C HIS A 146 -10.36 -0.73 0.15
N MET A 147 -9.77 0.45 0.19
CA MET A 147 -10.34 1.64 0.81
C MET A 147 -9.86 2.89 0.09
N ILE A 148 -10.75 3.83 -0.16
CA ILE A 148 -10.44 5.21 -0.52
C ILE A 148 -11.37 6.08 0.30
N GLU A 149 -10.82 6.86 1.22
CA GLU A 149 -11.57 7.76 2.09
C GLU A 149 -10.80 9.06 2.26
N GLU A 150 -11.52 10.16 2.45
CA GLU A 150 -10.93 11.45 2.76
C GLU A 150 -11.40 11.92 4.14
N HIS A 151 -10.44 12.18 5.03
CA HIS A 151 -10.69 12.65 6.39
C HIS A 151 -9.73 13.79 6.72
N GLU A 152 -10.25 14.89 7.26
CA GLU A 152 -9.48 16.10 7.59
C GLU A 152 -8.62 16.65 6.44
N GLY A 153 -9.07 16.44 5.18
CA GLY A 153 -8.32 16.85 4.00
C GLY A 153 -7.17 15.90 3.65
N ILE A 154 -7.07 14.73 4.26
CA ILE A 154 -6.05 13.70 3.99
C ILE A 154 -6.72 12.54 3.25
N LEU A 155 -6.13 12.12 2.13
CA LEU A 155 -6.62 11.02 1.32
C LEU A 155 -5.99 9.70 1.78
N PHE A 156 -6.80 8.77 2.28
CA PHE A 156 -6.41 7.44 2.71
C PHE A 156 -6.69 6.43 1.61
N ILE A 157 -5.68 5.63 1.23
CA ILE A 157 -5.79 4.64 0.18
C ILE A 157 -5.21 3.31 0.64
N ASN A 158 -6.04 2.28 0.66
CA ASN A 158 -5.61 0.90 0.71
C ASN A 158 -5.99 0.24 -0.63
N PRO A 159 -5.04 -0.24 -1.44
CA PRO A 159 -5.35 -0.83 -2.74
C PRO A 159 -6.00 -2.21 -2.64
N GLY A 160 -6.08 -2.79 -1.44
CA GLY A 160 -6.49 -4.18 -1.25
C GLY A 160 -5.36 -5.16 -1.57
N SER A 161 -5.70 -6.31 -2.11
CA SER A 161 -4.74 -7.33 -2.52
C SER A 161 -5.06 -7.80 -3.95
N PRO A 162 -4.05 -8.05 -4.80
CA PRO A 162 -4.27 -8.51 -6.17
C PRO A 162 -4.81 -9.94 -6.24
N SER A 163 -4.74 -10.69 -5.15
CA SER A 163 -5.29 -12.03 -5.03
C SER A 163 -6.01 -12.21 -3.70
N LEU A 164 -7.18 -12.86 -3.71
CA LEU A 164 -7.94 -13.09 -2.48
C LEU A 164 -7.33 -14.27 -1.69
N PRO A 165 -6.96 -14.09 -0.41
CA PRO A 165 -6.15 -15.03 0.34
C PRO A 165 -6.81 -16.39 0.61
N LYS A 166 -8.15 -16.47 0.57
CA LYS A 166 -8.90 -17.72 0.78
C LYS A 166 -9.25 -18.44 -0.53
N ASN A 167 -9.00 -17.80 -1.66
CA ASN A 167 -9.29 -18.39 -2.96
C ASN A 167 -8.27 -17.88 -3.98
N LEU A 168 -7.15 -18.59 -4.08
CA LEU A 168 -6.03 -18.29 -4.97
C LEU A 168 -6.38 -18.25 -6.46
N MET A 169 -7.60 -18.64 -6.81
CA MET A 169 -8.14 -18.59 -8.18
C MET A 169 -8.95 -17.32 -8.44
N LYS A 170 -9.18 -16.50 -7.41
CA LYS A 170 -9.90 -15.23 -7.56
C LYS A 170 -8.93 -14.06 -7.60
N LEU A 171 -9.11 -13.23 -8.61
CA LEU A 171 -8.47 -11.94 -8.70
C LEU A 171 -9.08 -10.98 -7.67
N GLY A 172 -8.25 -10.06 -7.20
CA GLY A 172 -8.63 -9.02 -6.28
C GLY A 172 -8.45 -7.64 -6.91
N ASN A 173 -7.88 -6.71 -6.14
CA ASN A 173 -7.84 -5.30 -6.48
C ASN A 173 -6.41 -4.75 -6.45
N VAL A 174 -6.22 -3.70 -7.22
CA VAL A 174 -5.14 -2.71 -7.12
C VAL A 174 -5.77 -1.31 -7.16
N ALA A 175 -4.97 -0.25 -7.07
CA ALA A 175 -5.51 1.09 -7.26
C ALA A 175 -4.63 1.93 -8.20
N ILE A 176 -5.21 2.96 -8.76
CA ILE A 176 -4.52 4.01 -9.51
C ILE A 176 -4.72 5.33 -8.78
N LEU A 177 -3.63 6.05 -8.58
CA LEU A 177 -3.62 7.40 -8.06
C LEU A 177 -3.12 8.36 -9.16
N GLU A 178 -3.94 9.32 -9.53
CA GLU A 178 -3.58 10.37 -10.49
C GLU A 178 -3.28 11.68 -9.74
N LEU A 179 -2.07 12.20 -9.94
CA LEU A 179 -1.59 13.40 -9.28
C LEU A 179 -1.27 14.53 -10.26
N SER A 180 -1.70 15.72 -9.90
CA SER A 180 -1.17 17.00 -10.39
C SER A 180 -1.11 17.97 -9.19
N PRO A 181 -0.54 19.18 -9.30
CA PRO A 181 -0.44 20.10 -8.17
C PRO A 181 -1.79 20.47 -7.51
N ALA A 182 -2.90 20.26 -8.24
CA ALA A 182 -4.25 20.55 -7.76
C ALA A 182 -5.18 19.34 -7.70
N ILE A 183 -4.72 18.16 -8.10
CA ILE A 183 -5.54 16.95 -8.21
C ILE A 183 -4.83 15.79 -7.53
N ARG A 184 -5.57 15.10 -6.67
CA ARG A 184 -5.23 13.81 -6.10
C ARG A 184 -6.48 12.92 -6.23
N ASP A 185 -6.57 12.22 -7.33
CA ASP A 185 -7.70 11.34 -7.64
C ASP A 185 -7.28 9.88 -7.58
N ALA A 186 -7.98 9.10 -6.79
CA ALA A 186 -7.70 7.68 -6.62
C ALA A 186 -8.91 6.84 -6.99
N ARG A 187 -8.65 5.68 -7.63
CA ARG A 187 -9.69 4.71 -7.92
C ARG A 187 -9.22 3.28 -7.71
N ILE A 188 -10.11 2.44 -7.22
CA ILE A 188 -9.88 0.99 -7.14
C ILE A 188 -10.09 0.39 -8.53
N ILE A 189 -9.21 -0.55 -8.85
CA ILE A 189 -9.26 -1.34 -10.08
C ILE A 189 -9.52 -2.79 -9.71
N ASP A 190 -10.65 -3.32 -10.12
CA ASP A 190 -10.94 -4.75 -10.01
C ASP A 190 -10.21 -5.49 -11.14
N LEU A 191 -9.32 -6.42 -10.77
CA LEU A 191 -8.52 -7.15 -11.75
C LEU A 191 -9.35 -8.12 -12.60
N VAL A 192 -10.56 -8.46 -12.17
CA VAL A 192 -11.50 -9.26 -12.98
C VAL A 192 -11.86 -8.59 -14.29
N ASP A 193 -11.86 -7.25 -14.32
CA ASP A 193 -12.16 -6.47 -15.52
C ASP A 193 -11.08 -6.61 -16.63
N PHE A 194 -9.95 -7.23 -16.32
CA PHE A 194 -8.81 -7.42 -17.22
C PHE A 194 -8.57 -8.88 -17.64
N GLN A 195 -9.51 -9.77 -17.35
CA GLN A 195 -9.44 -11.19 -17.75
C GLN A 195 -9.56 -11.40 -19.26
#